data_16851f84cb9f90caf017e251bbb1091d
#
_entry.id   16851f84cb9f90caf017e251bbb1091d
#
_cell.length_a   1.000
_cell.length_b   1.000
_cell.length_c   1.000
_cell.angle_alpha   90.00
_cell.angle_beta   90.00
_cell.angle_gamma   90.00
#
_symmetry.space_group_name_H-M   'P 1'
#
loop_
_entity.id
_entity.type
_entity.pdbx_description
1 polymer ?
#
loop_
_entity_poly.entity_id
_entity_poly.type
_entity_poly.pdbx_seq_one_letter_code
_entity_poly.pdbx_strand_id
1 'polypeptide(L)'
;MKLRKMMLNINGVDRMFMCDPENDKLSDVLRRIGLTGVKVGCGTGVCGSCSIILNGQVIRSCTKKISQVEEYSKITTIEGIGTPQHLHPLQVAWMNCGAVQCGFCVPGFIVSAYALLEQNPDPTREEVRDWFQKTRNVCRCTGYKQIVDAVMAAAKGMRGECSIEDIKFHNPEDGNYYGKPVVRQDALGKVCGLTDYGDDQALKMPQGVLYAAIVQPKVTHHAKILAIHTEEAEKMPGVVKVITAKDLIAAGGTNIMAEGQFHERSTVMTPSRKVLQDEKIYRYGDVIAMVVAHTHRQA
;
A
#
# COMPACT_ATOMS: atom_id res chain seq x y z
N MET A 1 -8.32 -0.48 26.44
CA MET A 1 -7.54 -1.29 25.47
C MET A 1 -6.90 -2.43 26.25
N LYS A 2 -7.33 -3.68 26.03
CA LYS A 2 -6.69 -4.85 26.66
C LYS A 2 -5.64 -5.38 25.68
N LEU A 3 -4.37 -5.01 25.92
CA LEU A 3 -3.26 -5.57 25.15
C LEU A 3 -3.01 -7.02 25.56
N ARG A 4 -2.81 -7.89 24.58
CA ARG A 4 -2.44 -9.30 24.75
C ARG A 4 -1.08 -9.55 24.10
N LYS A 5 -0.26 -10.38 24.75
CA LYS A 5 0.92 -10.96 24.10
C LYS A 5 0.47 -11.99 23.07
N MET A 6 1.11 -12.00 21.93
CA MET A 6 0.91 -13.00 20.89
C MET A 6 2.25 -13.41 20.27
N MET A 7 2.38 -14.69 19.98
CA MET A 7 3.55 -15.27 19.32
C MET A 7 3.16 -15.80 17.95
N LEU A 8 3.88 -15.39 16.91
CA LEU A 8 3.72 -15.91 15.54
C LEU A 8 5.06 -16.26 14.94
N ASN A 9 5.10 -17.30 14.11
CA ASN A 9 6.27 -17.62 13.30
C ASN A 9 6.20 -16.81 12.01
N ILE A 10 7.02 -15.78 11.89
CA ILE A 10 6.99 -14.86 10.76
C ILE A 10 8.31 -14.98 9.99
N ASN A 11 8.21 -15.39 8.74
CA ASN A 11 9.36 -15.63 7.85
C ASN A 11 10.41 -16.57 8.49
N GLY A 12 9.94 -17.63 9.15
CA GLY A 12 10.78 -18.63 9.82
C GLY A 12 11.29 -18.24 11.19
N VAL A 13 10.95 -17.06 11.71
CA VAL A 13 11.38 -16.55 13.02
C VAL A 13 10.19 -16.36 13.94
N ASP A 14 10.27 -16.92 15.15
CA ASP A 14 9.25 -16.70 16.18
C ASP A 14 9.36 -15.27 16.73
N ARG A 15 8.28 -14.51 16.60
CA ARG A 15 8.20 -13.11 17.04
C ARG A 15 7.08 -12.93 18.03
N MET A 16 7.43 -12.33 19.17
CA MET A 16 6.49 -11.94 20.20
C MET A 16 6.19 -10.44 20.10
N PHE A 17 4.93 -10.08 20.18
CA PHE A 17 4.48 -8.68 20.14
C PHE A 17 3.21 -8.48 20.97
N MET A 18 2.91 -7.21 21.28
CA MET A 18 1.67 -6.82 21.92
C MET A 18 0.65 -6.41 20.86
N CYS A 19 -0.58 -6.88 20.99
CA CYS A 19 -1.68 -6.55 20.09
C CYS A 19 -2.99 -6.32 20.87
N ASP A 20 -3.92 -5.60 20.23
CA ASP A 20 -5.31 -5.47 20.68
C ASP A 20 -6.15 -6.49 19.88
N PRO A 21 -6.57 -7.63 20.46
CA PRO A 21 -7.26 -8.70 19.74
C PRO A 21 -8.56 -8.26 19.08
N GLU A 22 -9.23 -7.29 19.65
CA GLU A 22 -10.54 -6.81 19.19
C GLU A 22 -10.42 -5.84 18.00
N ASN A 23 -9.38 -5.00 17.99
CA ASN A 23 -9.28 -3.89 17.04
C ASN A 23 -8.17 -4.05 16.02
N ASP A 24 -7.05 -4.74 16.34
CA ASP A 24 -5.93 -4.91 15.42
C ASP A 24 -6.27 -5.88 14.29
N LYS A 25 -5.98 -5.47 13.06
CA LYS A 25 -5.93 -6.36 11.91
C LYS A 25 -4.51 -6.92 11.77
N LEU A 26 -4.39 -8.09 11.16
CA LEU A 26 -3.08 -8.73 10.96
C LEU A 26 -2.13 -7.85 10.15
N SER A 27 -2.63 -7.13 9.12
CA SER A 27 -1.84 -6.16 8.35
C SER A 27 -1.23 -5.07 9.24
N ASP A 28 -2.00 -4.55 10.19
CA ASP A 28 -1.57 -3.42 11.03
C ASP A 28 -0.46 -3.87 11.98
N VAL A 29 -0.61 -5.08 12.53
CA VAL A 29 0.43 -5.70 13.38
C VAL A 29 1.71 -5.94 12.60
N LEU A 30 1.64 -6.59 11.42
CA LEU A 30 2.80 -6.89 10.59
C LEU A 30 3.55 -5.61 10.20
N ARG A 31 2.84 -4.59 9.77
CA ARG A 31 3.43 -3.30 9.40
C ARG A 31 4.06 -2.58 10.58
N ARG A 32 3.40 -2.60 11.75
CA ARG A 32 3.90 -2.00 13.00
C ARG A 32 5.19 -2.63 13.51
N ILE A 33 5.42 -3.92 13.25
CA ILE A 33 6.68 -4.60 13.57
C ILE A 33 7.74 -4.51 12.45
N GLY A 34 7.53 -3.63 11.46
CA GLY A 34 8.50 -3.30 10.42
C GLY A 34 8.35 -4.04 9.10
N LEU A 35 7.34 -4.91 8.93
CA LEU A 35 7.09 -5.62 7.68
C LEU A 35 6.21 -4.78 6.75
N THR A 36 6.78 -3.67 6.28
CA THR A 36 6.07 -2.68 5.47
C THR A 36 5.87 -3.10 4.00
N GLY A 37 6.48 -4.21 3.57
CA GLY A 37 6.14 -4.86 2.30
C GLY A 37 4.70 -5.36 2.23
N VAL A 38 4.04 -5.57 3.37
CA VAL A 38 2.59 -5.78 3.44
C VAL A 38 1.88 -4.47 3.17
N LYS A 39 1.49 -4.22 1.92
CA LYS A 39 0.87 -2.95 1.49
C LYS A 39 -0.64 -2.97 1.67
N VAL A 40 -1.22 -1.95 2.29
CA VAL A 40 -2.67 -1.84 2.48
C VAL A 40 -3.24 -0.80 1.52
N GLY A 41 -3.79 -1.25 0.38
CA GLY A 41 -4.36 -0.36 -0.64
C GLY A 41 -5.82 0.00 -0.38
N CYS A 42 -6.70 -1.00 -0.29
CA CYS A 42 -8.14 -0.75 -0.13
C CYS A 42 -8.66 -0.89 1.32
N GLY A 43 -7.96 -1.62 2.20
CA GLY A 43 -8.42 -1.93 3.56
C GLY A 43 -9.67 -2.80 3.67
N THR A 44 -10.24 -3.26 2.53
CA THR A 44 -11.52 -3.98 2.43
C THR A 44 -11.40 -5.38 1.84
N GLY A 45 -10.18 -5.88 1.60
CA GLY A 45 -9.93 -7.22 1.08
C GLY A 45 -10.16 -7.39 -0.43
N VAL A 46 -10.28 -6.30 -1.20
CA VAL A 46 -10.62 -6.36 -2.63
C VAL A 46 -9.40 -6.32 -3.54
N CYS A 47 -8.31 -5.61 -3.17
CA CYS A 47 -7.19 -5.34 -4.08
C CYS A 47 -6.01 -6.30 -3.99
N GLY A 48 -5.93 -7.15 -2.97
CA GLY A 48 -4.86 -8.14 -2.80
C GLY A 48 -3.44 -7.59 -2.53
N SER A 49 -3.25 -6.27 -2.41
CA SER A 49 -1.91 -5.70 -2.12
C SER A 49 -1.36 -6.13 -0.76
N CYS A 50 -2.24 -6.48 0.18
CA CYS A 50 -1.91 -6.98 1.52
C CYS A 50 -1.83 -8.50 1.60
N SER A 51 -1.70 -9.20 0.48
CA SER A 51 -1.60 -10.67 0.47
C SER A 51 -0.36 -11.15 1.23
N ILE A 52 -0.58 -12.15 2.07
CA ILE A 52 0.44 -12.92 2.78
C ILE A 52 0.08 -14.39 2.71
N ILE A 53 1.02 -15.28 3.04
CA ILE A 53 0.73 -16.69 3.23
C ILE A 53 0.57 -16.93 4.73
N LEU A 54 -0.56 -17.45 5.13
CA LEU A 54 -0.87 -17.88 6.50
C LEU A 54 -1.10 -19.38 6.50
N ASN A 55 -0.26 -20.14 7.19
CA ASN A 55 -0.32 -21.62 7.26
C ASN A 55 -0.48 -22.27 5.88
N GLY A 56 0.31 -21.81 4.88
CA GLY A 56 0.31 -22.31 3.51
C GLY A 56 -0.79 -21.74 2.58
N GLN A 57 -1.68 -20.89 3.08
CA GLN A 57 -2.76 -20.32 2.29
C GLN A 57 -2.60 -18.80 2.07
N VAL A 58 -2.86 -18.34 0.84
CA VAL A 58 -2.88 -16.91 0.53
C VAL A 58 -4.11 -16.26 1.14
N ILE A 59 -3.91 -15.28 2.00
CA ILE A 59 -4.97 -14.50 2.61
C ILE A 59 -4.74 -12.98 2.44
N ARG A 60 -5.79 -12.20 2.62
CA ARG A 60 -5.74 -10.73 2.66
C ARG A 60 -5.68 -10.27 4.12
N SER A 61 -4.50 -9.88 4.57
CA SER A 61 -4.23 -9.55 5.97
C SER A 61 -5.03 -8.34 6.49
N CYS A 62 -5.44 -7.41 5.60
CA CYS A 62 -6.21 -6.21 5.99
C CYS A 62 -7.64 -6.49 6.46
N THR A 63 -8.16 -7.69 6.22
CA THR A 63 -9.51 -8.11 6.70
C THR A 63 -9.46 -9.18 7.78
N LYS A 64 -8.28 -9.72 8.07
CA LYS A 64 -8.09 -10.74 9.09
C LYS A 64 -7.81 -10.07 10.45
N LYS A 65 -8.72 -10.22 11.40
CA LYS A 65 -8.48 -9.76 12.77
C LYS A 65 -7.42 -10.62 13.44
N ILE A 66 -6.60 -10.03 14.31
CA ILE A 66 -5.56 -10.76 15.03
C ILE A 66 -6.16 -11.84 15.95
N SER A 67 -7.36 -11.60 16.49
CA SER A 67 -8.10 -12.60 17.29
C SER A 67 -8.49 -13.87 16.53
N GLN A 68 -8.44 -13.83 15.20
CA GLN A 68 -8.74 -14.98 14.33
C GLN A 68 -7.47 -15.73 13.88
N VAL A 69 -6.31 -15.36 14.40
CA VAL A 69 -5.03 -16.00 14.10
C VAL A 69 -4.58 -16.77 15.33
N GLU A 70 -4.30 -18.04 15.16
CA GLU A 70 -3.81 -18.91 16.23
C GLU A 70 -2.35 -18.58 16.56
N GLU A 71 -1.97 -18.74 17.83
CA GLU A 71 -0.57 -18.60 18.25
C GLU A 71 0.31 -19.60 17.50
N TYR A 72 1.54 -19.20 17.22
CA TYR A 72 2.53 -19.96 16.44
C TYR A 72 2.15 -20.22 14.97
N SER A 73 1.05 -19.59 14.47
CA SER A 73 0.76 -19.65 13.04
C SER A 73 1.95 -19.17 12.20
N LYS A 74 2.20 -19.88 11.09
CA LYS A 74 3.29 -19.57 10.15
C LYS A 74 2.83 -18.51 9.15
N ILE A 75 3.59 -17.43 9.07
CA ILE A 75 3.32 -16.32 8.16
C ILE A 75 4.54 -16.13 7.25
N THR A 76 4.29 -16.07 5.93
CA THR A 76 5.28 -15.65 4.95
C THR A 76 4.83 -14.34 4.32
N THR A 77 5.70 -13.33 4.38
CA THR A 77 5.55 -12.03 3.72
C THR A 77 6.60 -11.91 2.61
N ILE A 78 6.55 -10.82 1.83
CA ILE A 78 7.53 -10.60 0.76
C ILE A 78 8.97 -10.59 1.28
N GLU A 79 9.19 -10.09 2.49
CA GLU A 79 10.50 -10.03 3.13
C GLU A 79 11.08 -11.43 3.46
N GLY A 80 10.22 -12.45 3.49
CA GLY A 80 10.63 -13.85 3.67
C GLY A 80 10.81 -14.63 2.37
N ILE A 81 10.49 -14.06 1.21
CA ILE A 81 10.64 -14.73 -0.08
C ILE A 81 12.04 -14.51 -0.65
N GLY A 82 12.57 -13.28 -0.55
CA GLY A 82 13.92 -13.00 -0.99
C GLY A 82 14.35 -11.59 -0.61
N THR A 83 15.66 -11.37 -0.58
CA THR A 83 16.31 -10.11 -0.21
C THR A 83 17.05 -9.52 -1.40
N PRO A 84 17.47 -8.24 -1.35
CA PRO A 84 18.28 -7.65 -2.41
C PRO A 84 19.58 -8.42 -2.73
N GLN A 85 20.13 -9.12 -1.75
CA GLN A 85 21.35 -9.94 -1.90
C GLN A 85 21.07 -11.35 -2.43
N HIS A 86 19.86 -11.86 -2.16
CA HIS A 86 19.41 -13.21 -2.54
C HIS A 86 17.98 -13.15 -3.06
N LEU A 87 17.85 -12.74 -4.33
CA LEU A 87 16.55 -12.61 -4.98
C LEU A 87 15.98 -13.99 -5.32
N HIS A 88 14.69 -14.15 -5.04
CA HIS A 88 13.93 -15.29 -5.53
C HIS A 88 13.70 -15.17 -7.06
N PRO A 89 13.62 -16.28 -7.84
CA PRO A 89 13.34 -16.25 -9.27
C PRO A 89 12.15 -15.38 -9.68
N LEU A 90 11.08 -15.38 -8.90
CA LEU A 90 9.94 -14.50 -9.10
C LEU A 90 10.34 -13.00 -9.07
N GLN A 91 11.16 -12.59 -8.10
CA GLN A 91 11.59 -11.20 -7.99
C GLN A 91 12.46 -10.79 -9.18
N VAL A 92 13.35 -11.66 -9.63
CA VAL A 92 14.17 -11.47 -10.83
C VAL A 92 13.29 -11.33 -12.07
N ALA A 93 12.37 -12.25 -12.27
CA ALA A 93 11.46 -12.24 -13.41
C ALA A 93 10.54 -11.00 -13.41
N TRP A 94 10.04 -10.58 -12.24
CA TRP A 94 9.21 -9.36 -12.11
C TRP A 94 9.92 -8.12 -12.62
N MET A 95 11.20 -7.94 -12.27
CA MET A 95 11.99 -6.82 -12.76
C MET A 95 12.23 -6.90 -14.26
N ASN A 96 12.61 -8.06 -14.78
CA ASN A 96 13.10 -8.21 -16.14
C ASN A 96 11.97 -8.33 -17.18
N CYS A 97 10.79 -8.81 -16.81
CA CYS A 97 9.60 -8.80 -17.66
C CYS A 97 8.86 -7.44 -17.65
N GLY A 98 9.37 -6.41 -16.95
CA GLY A 98 8.72 -5.10 -16.86
C GLY A 98 7.42 -5.11 -16.05
N ALA A 99 7.25 -6.07 -15.12
CA ALA A 99 6.06 -6.19 -14.27
C ALA A 99 6.03 -5.19 -13.10
N VAL A 100 6.95 -4.23 -13.08
CA VAL A 100 7.08 -3.19 -12.04
C VAL A 100 6.86 -1.81 -12.64
N GLN A 101 5.81 -1.11 -12.16
CA GLN A 101 5.63 0.32 -12.43
C GLN A 101 5.59 1.09 -11.10
N CYS A 102 4.44 1.49 -10.57
CA CYS A 102 4.41 2.14 -9.26
C CYS A 102 4.94 1.23 -8.15
N GLY A 103 4.78 -0.08 -8.25
CA GLY A 103 5.32 -1.09 -7.34
C GLY A 103 4.44 -1.40 -6.13
N PHE A 104 3.38 -0.65 -5.88
CA PHE A 104 2.56 -0.79 -4.68
C PHE A 104 1.93 -2.18 -4.51
N CYS A 105 1.43 -2.77 -5.59
CA CYS A 105 0.81 -4.10 -5.58
C CYS A 105 1.83 -5.25 -5.71
N VAL A 106 3.06 -4.96 -6.11
CA VAL A 106 4.07 -5.98 -6.49
C VAL A 106 4.35 -6.98 -5.37
N PRO A 107 4.56 -6.58 -4.10
CA PRO A 107 4.77 -7.55 -3.02
C PRO A 107 3.64 -8.55 -2.88
N GLY A 108 2.38 -8.07 -2.90
CA GLY A 108 1.21 -8.94 -2.79
C GLY A 108 1.05 -9.90 -3.97
N PHE A 109 1.40 -9.48 -5.19
CA PHE A 109 1.41 -10.37 -6.36
C PHE A 109 2.50 -11.43 -6.26
N ILE A 110 3.73 -11.05 -5.86
CA ILE A 110 4.84 -12.00 -5.73
C ILE A 110 4.55 -13.04 -4.66
N VAL A 111 4.03 -12.63 -3.50
CA VAL A 111 3.60 -13.56 -2.43
C VAL A 111 2.53 -14.53 -2.93
N SER A 112 1.55 -14.03 -3.68
CA SER A 112 0.49 -14.84 -4.26
C SER A 112 1.01 -15.80 -5.32
N ALA A 113 1.92 -15.35 -6.19
CA ALA A 113 2.56 -16.17 -7.21
C ALA A 113 3.47 -17.23 -6.61
N TYR A 114 4.18 -16.91 -5.53
CA TYR A 114 5.00 -17.87 -4.79
C TYR A 114 4.14 -19.06 -4.31
N ALA A 115 3.00 -18.78 -3.68
CA ALA A 115 2.08 -19.83 -3.24
C ALA A 115 1.46 -20.62 -4.39
N LEU A 116 1.27 -20.02 -5.57
CA LEU A 116 0.84 -20.76 -6.77
C LEU A 116 1.92 -21.75 -7.19
N LEU A 117 3.17 -21.29 -7.34
CA LEU A 117 4.27 -22.12 -7.86
C LEU A 117 4.69 -23.24 -6.89
N GLU A 118 4.47 -23.07 -5.58
CA GLU A 118 4.61 -24.13 -4.59
C GLU A 118 3.55 -25.26 -4.77
N GLN A 119 2.35 -24.90 -5.25
CA GLN A 119 1.26 -25.87 -5.46
C GLN A 119 1.26 -26.45 -6.89
N ASN A 120 1.58 -25.64 -7.87
CA ASN A 120 1.65 -25.98 -9.29
C ASN A 120 2.92 -25.38 -9.90
N PRO A 121 4.01 -26.13 -10.01
CA PRO A 121 5.28 -25.64 -10.56
C PRO A 121 5.24 -25.34 -12.06
N ASP A 122 4.27 -25.87 -12.79
CA ASP A 122 4.10 -25.68 -14.24
C ASP A 122 2.70 -25.19 -14.60
N PRO A 123 2.33 -23.98 -14.17
CA PRO A 123 1.02 -23.43 -14.47
C PRO A 123 0.91 -22.97 -15.93
N THR A 124 -0.25 -23.11 -16.51
CA THR A 124 -0.61 -22.42 -17.75
C THR A 124 -0.84 -20.94 -17.49
N ARG A 125 -0.77 -20.13 -18.55
CA ARG A 125 -1.06 -18.69 -18.46
C ARG A 125 -2.49 -18.40 -17.97
N GLU A 126 -3.44 -19.28 -18.29
CA GLU A 126 -4.82 -19.18 -17.85
C GLU A 126 -4.93 -19.44 -16.33
N GLU A 127 -4.35 -20.53 -15.85
CA GLU A 127 -4.28 -20.83 -14.41
C GLU A 127 -3.64 -19.71 -13.59
N VAL A 128 -2.59 -19.06 -14.12
CA VAL A 128 -1.99 -17.88 -13.46
C VAL A 128 -3.00 -16.72 -13.36
N ARG A 129 -3.78 -16.45 -14.42
CA ARG A 129 -4.82 -15.40 -14.40
C ARG A 129 -5.93 -15.74 -13.42
N ASP A 130 -6.42 -16.98 -13.46
CA ASP A 130 -7.48 -17.46 -12.57
C ASP A 130 -7.04 -17.42 -11.11
N TRP A 131 -5.78 -17.77 -10.83
CA TRP A 131 -5.21 -17.65 -9.51
C TRP A 131 -5.26 -16.21 -9.00
N PHE A 132 -4.79 -15.24 -9.78
CA PHE A 132 -4.83 -13.83 -9.39
C PHE A 132 -6.25 -13.29 -9.26
N GLN A 133 -7.20 -13.77 -10.07
CA GLN A 133 -8.62 -13.45 -9.91
C GLN A 133 -9.15 -14.01 -8.58
N LYS A 134 -8.88 -15.27 -8.28
CA LYS A 134 -9.27 -15.93 -7.01
C LYS A 134 -8.67 -15.24 -5.79
N THR A 135 -7.40 -14.88 -5.84
CA THR A 135 -6.68 -14.20 -4.77
C THR A 135 -6.92 -12.68 -4.78
N ARG A 136 -7.67 -12.17 -5.77
CA ARG A 136 -8.06 -10.75 -5.93
C ARG A 136 -6.87 -9.80 -6.02
N ASN A 137 -5.78 -10.20 -6.66
CA ASN A 137 -4.66 -9.31 -6.88
C ASN A 137 -4.95 -8.36 -8.05
N VAL A 138 -4.96 -7.05 -7.77
CA VAL A 138 -5.31 -6.00 -8.72
C VAL A 138 -4.12 -5.07 -8.95
N CYS A 139 -3.81 -4.81 -10.23
CA CYS A 139 -2.82 -3.83 -10.66
C CYS A 139 -3.48 -2.78 -11.55
N ARG A 140 -3.23 -1.49 -11.30
CA ARG A 140 -3.75 -0.38 -12.11
C ARG A 140 -2.79 0.03 -13.23
N CYS A 141 -1.52 -0.35 -13.14
CA CYS A 141 -0.45 0.20 -13.95
C CYS A 141 -0.03 -0.67 -15.15
N THR A 142 0.17 -1.98 -14.92
CA THR A 142 0.91 -2.86 -15.86
C THR A 142 0.04 -3.50 -16.94
N GLY A 143 -1.28 -3.55 -16.78
CA GLY A 143 -2.18 -4.26 -17.72
C GLY A 143 -2.09 -5.78 -17.64
N TYR A 144 -1.45 -6.35 -16.61
CA TYR A 144 -1.35 -7.78 -16.25
C TYR A 144 -0.48 -8.66 -17.16
N LYS A 145 -0.29 -8.33 -18.44
CA LYS A 145 0.48 -9.18 -19.38
C LYS A 145 1.88 -9.48 -18.83
N GLN A 146 2.61 -8.44 -18.42
CA GLN A 146 3.97 -8.54 -17.88
C GLN A 146 4.01 -9.32 -16.57
N ILE A 147 2.94 -9.22 -15.75
CA ILE A 147 2.82 -9.98 -14.49
C ILE A 147 2.73 -11.48 -14.80
N VAL A 148 1.89 -11.87 -15.75
CA VAL A 148 1.76 -13.27 -16.18
C VAL A 148 3.06 -13.75 -16.81
N ASP A 149 3.70 -12.93 -17.66
CA ASP A 149 4.99 -13.25 -18.27
C ASP A 149 6.07 -13.51 -17.20
N ALA A 150 6.09 -12.70 -16.14
CA ALA A 150 7.03 -12.86 -15.04
C ALA A 150 6.82 -14.19 -14.26
N VAL A 151 5.57 -14.59 -14.01
CA VAL A 151 5.28 -15.88 -13.37
C VAL A 151 5.76 -17.04 -14.25
N MET A 152 5.45 -16.98 -15.55
CA MET A 152 5.86 -18.04 -16.50
C MET A 152 7.38 -18.15 -16.61
N ALA A 153 8.09 -17.01 -16.66
CA ALA A 153 9.56 -17.01 -16.72
C ALA A 153 10.16 -17.55 -15.42
N ALA A 154 9.64 -17.13 -14.25
CA ALA A 154 10.09 -17.66 -12.96
C ALA A 154 9.84 -19.16 -12.83
N ALA A 155 8.67 -19.65 -13.25
CA ALA A 155 8.33 -21.07 -13.23
C ALA A 155 9.34 -21.92 -14.03
N LYS A 156 9.71 -21.47 -15.23
CA LYS A 156 10.74 -22.13 -16.05
C LYS A 156 12.10 -22.17 -15.35
N GLY A 157 12.51 -21.03 -14.77
CA GLY A 157 13.77 -20.98 -14.02
C GLY A 157 13.77 -21.89 -12.80
N MET A 158 12.65 -21.98 -12.07
CA MET A 158 12.52 -22.86 -10.89
C MET A 158 12.54 -24.35 -11.26
N ARG A 159 12.05 -24.72 -12.44
CA ARG A 159 12.14 -26.10 -12.96
C ARG A 159 13.47 -26.43 -13.63
N GLY A 160 14.40 -25.47 -13.72
CA GLY A 160 15.71 -25.67 -14.36
C GLY A 160 15.67 -25.72 -15.89
N GLU A 161 14.57 -25.28 -16.52
CA GLU A 161 14.46 -25.19 -18.00
C GLU A 161 15.28 -24.04 -18.58
N CYS A 162 15.55 -23.01 -17.78
CA CYS A 162 16.47 -21.93 -18.07
C CYS A 162 17.21 -21.49 -16.80
N SER A 163 18.37 -20.88 -16.93
CA SER A 163 19.05 -20.29 -15.80
C SER A 163 18.37 -18.97 -15.36
N ILE A 164 18.57 -18.58 -14.10
CA ILE A 164 18.12 -17.26 -13.64
C ILE A 164 18.83 -16.12 -14.40
N GLU A 165 20.07 -16.35 -14.84
CA GLU A 165 20.80 -15.40 -15.66
C GLU A 165 20.12 -15.17 -17.01
N ASP A 166 19.55 -16.19 -17.63
CA ASP A 166 18.84 -16.08 -18.92
C ASP A 166 17.58 -15.20 -18.82
N ILE A 167 17.04 -15.03 -17.60
CA ILE A 167 15.89 -14.16 -17.33
C ILE A 167 16.33 -12.70 -17.15
N LYS A 168 17.59 -12.45 -16.76
CA LYS A 168 18.10 -11.10 -16.50
C LYS A 168 18.32 -10.33 -17.80
N PHE A 169 18.09 -9.03 -17.73
CA PHE A 169 18.47 -8.12 -18.79
C PHE A 169 20.00 -7.96 -18.82
N HIS A 170 20.58 -8.22 -19.96
CA HIS A 170 22.01 -8.00 -20.22
C HIS A 170 22.21 -6.67 -20.92
N ASN A 171 23.19 -5.90 -20.46
CA ASN A 171 23.55 -4.65 -21.09
C ASN A 171 24.00 -4.89 -22.53
N PRO A 172 23.52 -4.09 -23.51
CA PRO A 172 23.97 -4.21 -24.88
C PRO A 172 25.49 -3.92 -24.99
N GLU A 173 26.21 -4.74 -25.75
CA GLU A 173 27.66 -4.56 -25.96
C GLU A 173 27.99 -3.23 -26.68
N ASP A 174 27.07 -2.78 -27.55
CA ASP A 174 27.17 -1.51 -28.29
C ASP A 174 26.78 -0.28 -27.42
N GLY A 175 26.39 -0.47 -26.21
CA GLY A 175 25.90 0.59 -25.30
C GLY A 175 24.61 1.28 -25.74
N ASN A 176 23.92 0.76 -26.76
CA ASN A 176 22.66 1.32 -27.26
C ASN A 176 21.46 0.75 -26.50
N TYR A 177 20.87 1.54 -25.61
CA TYR A 177 19.70 1.18 -24.81
C TYR A 177 18.35 1.56 -25.45
N TYR A 178 18.35 2.24 -26.58
CA TYR A 178 17.12 2.65 -27.25
C TYR A 178 16.30 1.43 -27.69
N GLY A 179 15.02 1.39 -27.29
CA GLY A 179 14.12 0.27 -27.61
C GLY A 179 14.41 -1.04 -26.86
N LYS A 180 15.37 -1.07 -25.92
CA LYS A 180 15.68 -2.25 -25.12
C LYS A 180 14.83 -2.28 -23.83
N PRO A 181 14.47 -3.48 -23.31
CA PRO A 181 13.67 -3.64 -22.10
C PRO A 181 14.52 -3.45 -20.84
N VAL A 182 15.10 -2.27 -20.67
CA VAL A 182 15.96 -1.92 -19.53
C VAL A 182 15.17 -2.03 -18.22
N VAL A 183 15.77 -2.68 -17.23
CA VAL A 183 15.18 -2.80 -15.90
C VAL A 183 15.12 -1.43 -15.22
N ARG A 184 13.99 -1.14 -14.58
CA ARG A 184 13.85 0.10 -13.79
C ARG A 184 14.86 0.12 -12.64
N GLN A 185 15.51 1.26 -12.42
CA GLN A 185 16.50 1.42 -11.36
C GLN A 185 15.92 1.21 -9.95
N ASP A 186 14.64 1.60 -9.76
CA ASP A 186 13.92 1.47 -8.48
C ASP A 186 13.16 0.14 -8.31
N ALA A 187 13.31 -0.80 -9.25
CA ALA A 187 12.57 -2.06 -9.24
C ALA A 187 12.97 -2.97 -8.08
N LEU A 188 14.26 -3.00 -7.72
CA LEU A 188 14.79 -3.87 -6.68
C LEU A 188 14.09 -3.64 -5.32
N GLY A 189 13.99 -2.39 -4.87
CA GLY A 189 13.29 -2.06 -3.64
C GLY A 189 11.80 -2.44 -3.67
N LYS A 190 11.17 -2.35 -4.85
CA LYS A 190 9.75 -2.67 -5.04
C LYS A 190 9.47 -4.16 -4.97
N VAL A 191 10.30 -4.99 -5.60
CA VAL A 191 10.12 -6.45 -5.57
C VAL A 191 10.49 -7.09 -4.22
N CYS A 192 11.31 -6.41 -3.43
CA CYS A 192 11.66 -6.85 -2.06
C CYS A 192 10.76 -6.23 -0.97
N GLY A 193 9.78 -5.39 -1.34
CA GLY A 193 8.89 -4.74 -0.38
C GLY A 193 9.52 -3.60 0.43
N LEU A 194 10.72 -3.16 0.06
CA LEU A 194 11.51 -2.16 0.79
C LEU A 194 11.18 -0.71 0.43
N THR A 195 10.47 -0.49 -0.68
CA THR A 195 10.06 0.86 -1.10
C THR A 195 9.01 1.41 -0.15
N ASP A 196 9.28 2.57 0.41
CA ASP A 196 8.34 3.30 1.26
C ASP A 196 7.38 4.15 0.41
N TYR A 197 6.12 4.06 0.75
CA TYR A 197 5.06 4.95 0.27
C TYR A 197 4.61 5.85 1.43
N GLY A 198 3.73 6.82 1.18
CA GLY A 198 3.34 7.79 2.19
C GLY A 198 2.89 7.19 3.52
N ASP A 199 2.08 6.12 3.48
CA ASP A 199 1.61 5.42 4.67
C ASP A 199 2.74 4.64 5.40
N ASP A 200 3.76 4.17 4.68
CA ASP A 200 4.93 3.51 5.27
C ASP A 200 5.81 4.53 5.99
N GLN A 201 5.94 5.73 5.43
CA GLN A 201 6.69 6.82 6.06
C GLN A 201 6.05 7.25 7.38
N ALA A 202 4.70 7.29 7.44
CA ALA A 202 3.99 7.62 8.67
C ALA A 202 4.34 6.68 9.84
N LEU A 203 4.58 5.39 9.56
CA LEU A 203 4.99 4.41 10.59
C LEU A 203 6.43 4.63 11.10
N LYS A 204 7.26 5.34 10.34
CA LYS A 204 8.68 5.60 10.64
C LYS A 204 8.92 7.01 11.19
N MET A 205 7.85 7.81 11.35
CA MET A 205 7.97 9.14 11.91
C MET A 205 8.43 9.12 13.38
N PRO A 206 9.15 10.16 13.82
CA PRO A 206 9.58 10.29 15.21
C PRO A 206 8.40 10.29 16.19
N GLN A 207 8.68 9.95 17.45
CA GLN A 207 7.68 10.11 18.52
C GLN A 207 7.27 11.59 18.66
N GLY A 208 5.98 11.82 18.92
CA GLY A 208 5.42 13.16 19.06
C GLY A 208 4.87 13.77 17.78
N VAL A 209 5.00 13.11 16.62
CA VAL A 209 4.30 13.49 15.40
C VAL A 209 2.80 13.30 15.59
N LEU A 210 2.03 14.30 15.17
CA LEU A 210 0.57 14.31 15.27
C LEU A 210 -0.06 13.70 14.01
N TYR A 211 -1.24 13.13 14.20
CA TYR A 211 -2.06 12.60 13.11
C TYR A 211 -3.13 13.61 12.73
N ALA A 212 -3.38 13.74 11.44
CA ALA A 212 -4.43 14.59 10.91
C ALA A 212 -5.46 13.75 10.16
N ALA A 213 -6.74 13.98 10.46
CA ALA A 213 -7.87 13.39 9.75
C ALA A 213 -8.75 14.49 9.16
N ILE A 214 -9.19 14.29 7.91
CA ILE A 214 -10.08 15.23 7.23
C ILE A 214 -11.54 14.93 7.55
N VAL A 215 -12.33 15.96 7.75
CA VAL A 215 -13.78 15.87 7.96
C VAL A 215 -14.49 16.24 6.66
N GLN A 216 -15.28 15.30 6.17
CA GLN A 216 -16.03 15.42 4.92
C GLN A 216 -17.53 15.17 5.17
N PRO A 217 -18.44 15.79 4.39
CA PRO A 217 -19.86 15.51 4.48
C PRO A 217 -20.16 14.08 4.04
N LYS A 218 -20.95 13.35 4.84
CA LYS A 218 -21.30 11.95 4.56
C LYS A 218 -22.58 11.78 3.77
N VAL A 219 -23.48 12.75 3.84
CA VAL A 219 -24.89 12.61 3.39
C VAL A 219 -25.26 13.54 2.25
N THR A 220 -24.44 14.49 1.88
CA THR A 220 -24.75 15.45 0.83
C THR A 220 -23.52 15.84 0.00
N HIS A 221 -23.77 16.18 -1.25
CA HIS A 221 -22.77 16.65 -2.21
C HIS A 221 -23.06 18.08 -2.71
N HIS A 222 -24.15 18.71 -2.26
CA HIS A 222 -24.50 20.07 -2.64
C HIS A 222 -25.37 20.70 -1.56
N ALA A 223 -24.78 21.49 -0.67
CA ALA A 223 -25.47 22.10 0.45
C ALA A 223 -24.76 23.37 0.94
N LYS A 224 -25.51 24.28 1.57
CA LYS A 224 -24.93 25.39 2.34
C LYS A 224 -24.47 24.86 3.70
N ILE A 225 -23.32 25.34 4.14
CA ILE A 225 -22.81 25.14 5.50
C ILE A 225 -23.38 26.26 6.36
N LEU A 226 -24.25 25.93 7.29
CA LEU A 226 -24.87 26.92 8.19
C LEU A 226 -23.97 27.19 9.40
N ALA A 227 -23.33 26.19 9.94
CA ALA A 227 -22.39 26.28 11.05
C ALA A 227 -21.42 25.09 11.04
N ILE A 228 -20.25 25.28 11.64
CA ILE A 228 -19.27 24.23 11.94
C ILE A 228 -19.01 24.30 13.45
N HIS A 229 -19.44 23.28 14.19
CA HIS A 229 -19.29 23.18 15.63
C HIS A 229 -18.08 22.31 15.94
N THR A 230 -17.06 22.87 16.59
CA THR A 230 -15.78 22.18 16.89
C THR A 230 -15.59 21.93 18.37
N GLU A 231 -16.38 22.55 19.22
CA GLU A 231 -16.17 22.69 20.67
C GLU A 231 -16.17 21.35 21.41
N GLU A 232 -16.98 20.39 20.98
CA GLU A 232 -17.03 19.06 21.57
C GLU A 232 -15.82 18.21 21.11
N ALA A 233 -15.47 18.28 19.83
CA ALA A 233 -14.33 17.56 19.28
C ALA A 233 -13.00 18.06 19.90
N GLU A 234 -12.87 19.36 20.13
CA GLU A 234 -11.67 19.95 20.75
C GLU A 234 -11.47 19.51 22.21
N LYS A 235 -12.55 19.13 22.91
CA LYS A 235 -12.49 18.63 24.28
C LYS A 235 -12.20 17.14 24.38
N MET A 236 -12.20 16.40 23.26
CA MET A 236 -11.97 14.96 23.29
C MET A 236 -10.53 14.63 23.69
N PRO A 237 -10.31 13.62 24.52
CA PRO A 237 -8.98 13.24 24.96
C PRO A 237 -8.06 12.90 23.78
N GLY A 238 -6.92 13.59 23.71
CA GLY A 238 -5.90 13.37 22.68
C GLY A 238 -6.08 14.20 21.41
N VAL A 239 -7.16 14.93 21.25
CA VAL A 239 -7.31 15.95 20.21
C VAL A 239 -6.48 17.17 20.60
N VAL A 240 -5.66 17.63 19.67
CA VAL A 240 -4.79 18.80 19.85
C VAL A 240 -5.46 20.05 19.29
N LYS A 241 -6.09 19.93 18.12
CA LYS A 241 -6.75 21.05 17.45
C LYS A 241 -7.75 20.55 16.40
N VAL A 242 -8.84 21.27 16.24
CA VAL A 242 -9.68 21.18 15.04
C VAL A 242 -9.43 22.41 14.19
N ILE A 243 -9.02 22.21 12.96
CA ILE A 243 -8.65 23.28 12.02
C ILE A 243 -9.79 23.49 11.03
N THR A 244 -10.31 24.70 10.96
CA THR A 244 -11.31 25.15 10.00
C THR A 244 -10.73 26.21 9.05
N ALA A 245 -11.50 26.63 8.06
CA ALA A 245 -11.10 27.73 7.18
C ALA A 245 -10.77 29.03 7.96
N LYS A 246 -11.49 29.29 9.06
CA LYS A 246 -11.23 30.46 9.93
C LYS A 246 -9.86 30.38 10.59
N ASP A 247 -9.47 29.21 11.08
CA ASP A 247 -8.15 29.00 11.71
C ASP A 247 -7.03 29.21 10.69
N LEU A 248 -7.21 28.71 9.47
CA LEU A 248 -6.22 28.85 8.40
C LEU A 248 -6.01 30.33 8.04
N ILE A 249 -7.09 31.11 7.92
CA ILE A 249 -7.03 32.54 7.63
C ILE A 249 -6.43 33.31 8.81
N ALA A 250 -6.84 33.00 10.03
CA ALA A 250 -6.32 33.63 11.25
C ALA A 250 -4.81 33.41 11.44
N ALA A 251 -4.27 32.29 10.96
CA ALA A 251 -2.86 32.01 10.93
C ALA A 251 -2.08 32.72 9.80
N GLY A 252 -2.72 33.60 9.04
CA GLY A 252 -2.11 34.32 7.91
C GLY A 252 -2.02 33.49 6.61
N GLY A 253 -2.66 32.33 6.56
CA GLY A 253 -2.76 31.49 5.35
C GLY A 253 -3.89 31.95 4.41
N THR A 254 -3.93 31.35 3.22
CA THR A 254 -5.05 31.49 2.29
C THR A 254 -5.88 30.21 2.26
N ASN A 255 -7.21 30.36 2.23
CA ASN A 255 -8.13 29.24 2.05
C ASN A 255 -8.39 28.89 0.58
N ILE A 256 -7.62 29.45 -0.33
CA ILE A 256 -7.72 29.18 -1.76
C ILE A 256 -6.51 28.37 -2.19
N MET A 257 -6.75 27.24 -2.87
CA MET A 257 -5.67 26.46 -3.48
C MET A 257 -4.98 27.35 -4.53
N ALA A 258 -3.65 27.43 -4.44
CA ALA A 258 -2.87 28.10 -5.46
C ALA A 258 -3.21 27.47 -6.82
N GLU A 259 -3.59 28.30 -7.77
CA GLU A 259 -3.77 27.87 -9.15
C GLU A 259 -2.39 27.42 -9.64
N GLY A 260 -2.24 26.13 -9.88
CA GLY A 260 -1.05 25.62 -10.56
C GLY A 260 -1.04 26.25 -11.97
N GLN A 261 -0.10 27.09 -12.24
CA GLN A 261 0.19 27.56 -13.60
C GLN A 261 0.75 26.35 -14.38
N PHE A 262 -0.16 25.48 -14.82
CA PHE A 262 0.24 24.32 -15.62
C PHE A 262 0.69 24.69 -17.02
N HIS A 263 0.30 25.88 -17.54
CA HIS A 263 0.82 26.47 -18.79
C HIS A 263 0.56 27.98 -18.85
N GLU A 264 1.58 28.75 -19.18
CA GLU A 264 1.46 30.18 -19.51
C GLU A 264 0.50 30.49 -20.68
N ARG A 265 0.01 29.47 -21.39
CA ARG A 265 -0.89 29.57 -22.55
C ARG A 265 -2.29 29.00 -22.30
N SER A 266 -2.61 28.56 -21.10
CA SER A 266 -3.95 28.04 -20.81
C SER A 266 -4.93 29.19 -20.64
N THR A 267 -5.82 29.36 -21.62
CA THR A 267 -6.98 30.28 -21.54
C THR A 267 -8.13 29.68 -20.71
N VAL A 268 -7.95 28.49 -20.14
CA VAL A 268 -8.95 27.82 -19.32
C VAL A 268 -8.90 28.45 -17.92
N MET A 269 -9.91 29.21 -17.57
CA MET A 269 -10.12 29.66 -16.18
C MET A 269 -10.31 28.45 -15.28
N THR A 270 -9.31 28.16 -14.47
CA THR A 270 -9.45 27.16 -13.42
C THR A 270 -10.25 27.82 -12.28
N PRO A 271 -11.43 27.29 -11.92
CA PRO A 271 -12.19 27.88 -10.82
C PRO A 271 -11.37 27.79 -9.53
N SER A 272 -11.30 28.89 -8.78
CA SER A 272 -10.64 28.90 -7.48
C SER A 272 -11.30 27.87 -6.55
N ARG A 273 -10.48 27.03 -5.91
CA ARG A 273 -10.95 25.99 -5.01
C ARG A 273 -10.57 26.34 -3.59
N LYS A 274 -11.54 26.28 -2.69
CA LYS A 274 -11.24 26.39 -1.26
C LYS A 274 -10.49 25.13 -0.78
N VAL A 275 -9.54 25.31 0.12
CA VAL A 275 -8.84 24.22 0.82
C VAL A 275 -9.81 23.56 1.80
N LEU A 276 -10.49 24.37 2.61
CA LEU A 276 -11.54 23.96 3.53
C LEU A 276 -12.82 24.71 3.19
N GLN A 277 -13.92 23.98 3.00
CA GLN A 277 -15.22 24.58 2.71
C GLN A 277 -15.80 25.24 3.97
N ASP A 278 -16.25 26.47 3.85
CA ASP A 278 -16.79 27.29 4.95
C ASP A 278 -18.19 27.86 4.69
N GLU A 279 -18.63 27.86 3.42
CA GLU A 279 -19.94 28.39 3.02
C GLU A 279 -20.81 27.35 2.33
N LYS A 280 -20.21 26.55 1.46
CA LYS A 280 -20.95 25.63 0.61
C LYS A 280 -20.13 24.37 0.27
N ILE A 281 -20.80 23.24 0.25
CA ILE A 281 -20.30 21.97 -0.27
C ILE A 281 -20.78 21.85 -1.71
N TYR A 282 -19.87 21.54 -2.64
CA TYR A 282 -20.16 21.43 -4.07
C TYR A 282 -20.17 19.97 -4.53
N ARG A 283 -19.47 19.07 -3.83
CA ARG A 283 -19.33 17.67 -4.23
C ARG A 283 -19.00 16.77 -3.04
N TYR A 284 -19.17 15.46 -3.22
CA TYR A 284 -18.62 14.49 -2.29
C TYR A 284 -17.09 14.62 -2.23
N GLY A 285 -16.54 14.55 -1.04
CA GLY A 285 -15.10 14.67 -0.81
C GLY A 285 -14.62 16.10 -0.49
N ASP A 286 -15.49 17.11 -0.57
CA ASP A 286 -15.14 18.45 -0.09
C ASP A 286 -14.83 18.40 1.41
N VAL A 287 -13.70 19.00 1.80
CA VAL A 287 -13.23 19.01 3.19
C VAL A 287 -13.73 20.25 3.90
N ILE A 288 -14.34 20.10 5.08
CA ILE A 288 -14.88 21.18 5.91
C ILE A 288 -14.02 21.51 7.12
N ALA A 289 -13.30 20.52 7.65
CA ALA A 289 -12.38 20.70 8.76
C ALA A 289 -11.31 19.60 8.76
N MET A 290 -10.27 19.79 9.57
CA MET A 290 -9.24 18.80 9.82
C MET A 290 -9.04 18.67 11.33
N VAL A 291 -9.08 17.43 11.83
CA VAL A 291 -8.80 17.12 13.24
C VAL A 291 -7.36 16.69 13.37
N VAL A 292 -6.63 17.27 14.32
CA VAL A 292 -5.24 16.94 14.65
C VAL A 292 -5.20 16.32 16.05
N ALA A 293 -4.62 15.14 16.17
CA ALA A 293 -4.59 14.39 17.42
C ALA A 293 -3.29 13.60 17.61
N HIS A 294 -3.06 13.08 18.82
CA HIS A 294 -1.86 12.31 19.16
C HIS A 294 -1.82 10.91 18.53
N THR A 295 -2.97 10.35 18.16
CA THR A 295 -3.04 9.05 17.49
C THR A 295 -4.04 9.10 16.35
N HIS A 296 -3.87 8.23 15.34
CA HIS A 296 -4.81 8.09 14.23
C HIS A 296 -6.25 7.79 14.67
N ARG A 297 -6.41 7.06 15.80
CA ARG A 297 -7.74 6.74 16.34
C ARG A 297 -8.43 7.94 17.00
N GLN A 298 -7.65 8.88 17.51
CA GLN A 298 -8.16 10.09 18.18
C GLN A 298 -8.46 11.21 17.16
N ALA A 299 -7.80 11.16 16.01
CA ALA A 299 -8.08 12.04 14.88
C ALA A 299 -9.25 11.50 14.03
#